data_aa2641485d94e3cc3d5012e58fb40efc
#
_entry.id   aa2641485d94e3cc3d5012e58fb40efc
#
_cell.length_a   1.000
_cell.length_b   1.000
_cell.length_c   1.000
_cell.angle_alpha   90.00
_cell.angle_beta   90.00
_cell.angle_gamma   90.00
#
_symmetry.space_group_name_H-M   'P 1'
#
loop_
_entity.id
_entity.type
_entity.pdbx_description
1 polymer ?
#
loop_
_entity_poly.entity_id
_entity_poly.type
_entity_poly.pdbx_seq_one_letter_code
_entity_poly.pdbx_strand_id
1 'polypeptide(L)'
;MYPNRTFESLHQQWGVGVRRLLTGLVVLFLACPAAYGWHAAGHKATAVIAFDLLNGEQRSAIITILAQHPRFREDFAVHMPTHVANGDSDTQGKWLLEQAAIWPDLVKTLDEGIQTEYNQSRWHYINMPVWLTEEDEAALTGRLSHNMETQFSPPLEPSLNLIQALRGNLEIWHDKRSTDADKAIALCWILHLTGDLHQPLHTVALFSRAYFPSGDRGGNSIEVAWGNGTRNLHTVWDGLPTGMEVIAPDNSVQKLIADDPVDDDAAIDAWLRKHVDLARQFVYTDDMRTQLREKMGAGEAPMVTLSNEYLDSARSLARKQVNLAGHRIARLITP
;
A
#
# COMPACT_ATOMS: atom_id res chain seq x y z
N MET A 1 25.30 -7.91 29.91
CA MET A 1 25.82 -9.09 29.19
C MET A 1 24.65 -10.05 29.02
N TYR A 2 23.93 -9.98 27.93
CA TYR A 2 22.89 -10.94 27.55
C TYR A 2 23.47 -11.87 26.49
N PRO A 3 23.25 -13.18 26.55
CA PRO A 3 23.80 -14.11 25.58
C PRO A 3 23.03 -14.00 24.25
N ASN A 4 23.78 -13.95 23.15
CA ASN A 4 23.32 -14.12 21.79
C ASN A 4 22.51 -15.42 21.68
N ARG A 5 21.20 -15.32 21.44
CA ARG A 5 20.37 -16.47 21.04
C ARG A 5 20.35 -16.51 19.52
N THR A 6 21.05 -17.45 18.95
CA THR A 6 20.94 -17.80 17.52
C THR A 6 19.60 -18.44 17.22
N PHE A 7 19.15 -18.36 15.99
CA PHE A 7 17.88 -18.88 15.46
C PHE A 7 17.58 -20.34 15.82
N GLU A 8 18.61 -21.16 16.07
CA GLU A 8 18.47 -22.57 16.48
C GLU A 8 17.79 -22.77 17.86
N SER A 9 17.79 -21.77 18.74
CA SER A 9 17.19 -21.90 20.06
C SER A 9 15.67 -21.78 20.08
N LEU A 10 15.04 -21.36 19.00
CA LEU A 10 13.57 -21.22 18.88
C LEU A 10 12.88 -22.56 18.54
N HIS A 11 13.59 -23.53 17.96
CA HIS A 11 13.01 -24.81 17.57
C HIS A 11 12.76 -25.77 18.74
N GLN A 12 13.39 -25.59 19.90
CA GLN A 12 13.29 -26.55 21.01
C GLN A 12 12.13 -26.31 22.00
N GLN A 13 11.39 -25.22 21.91
CA GLN A 13 10.32 -24.92 22.88
C GLN A 13 8.89 -25.26 22.43
N TRP A 14 8.66 -25.76 21.22
CA TRP A 14 7.31 -25.90 20.67
C TRP A 14 6.81 -27.33 20.45
N GLY A 15 7.45 -28.30 21.00
CA GLY A 15 7.00 -29.68 20.97
C GLY A 15 6.44 -30.11 22.31
N VAL A 16 5.16 -29.89 22.61
CA VAL A 16 4.24 -30.76 23.36
C VAL A 16 2.96 -29.98 23.71
N GLY A 17 1.85 -30.45 23.17
CA GLY A 17 0.57 -30.36 23.86
C GLY A 17 -0.47 -29.36 23.34
N VAL A 18 -1.12 -29.64 22.22
CA VAL A 18 -2.58 -29.39 22.08
C VAL A 18 -3.19 -30.47 21.18
N ARG A 19 -3.67 -31.53 21.79
CA ARG A 19 -4.76 -32.33 21.23
C ARG A 19 -5.97 -32.12 22.12
N ARG A 20 -6.99 -31.39 21.58
CA ARG A 20 -8.42 -31.72 21.72
C ARG A 20 -9.34 -30.58 21.33
N LEU A 21 -10.35 -30.98 20.53
CA LEU A 21 -11.67 -30.41 20.30
C LEU A 21 -11.79 -29.24 19.26
N LEU A 22 -11.92 -29.69 18.02
CA LEU A 22 -12.64 -28.97 16.96
C LEU A 22 -14.11 -29.40 17.01
N THR A 23 -15.01 -28.49 17.38
CA THR A 23 -16.41 -28.51 16.97
C THR A 23 -16.72 -27.19 16.32
N GLY A 24 -17.16 -27.24 15.07
CA GLY A 24 -17.22 -26.13 14.16
C GLY A 24 -18.21 -25.04 14.51
N LEU A 25 -17.82 -23.83 14.24
CA LEU A 25 -18.73 -22.72 13.89
C LEU A 25 -18.15 -22.07 12.65
N VAL A 26 -18.74 -22.37 11.47
CA VAL A 26 -18.49 -21.61 10.25
C VAL A 26 -19.22 -20.28 10.42
N VAL A 27 -18.53 -19.27 10.90
CA VAL A 27 -19.00 -17.88 10.86
C VAL A 27 -18.67 -17.35 9.47
N LEU A 28 -19.66 -17.25 8.61
CA LEU A 28 -19.57 -16.47 7.37
C LEU A 28 -19.38 -15.00 7.76
N PHE A 29 -18.15 -14.53 7.77
CA PHE A 29 -17.87 -13.10 7.77
C PHE A 29 -18.26 -12.55 6.40
N LEU A 30 -19.43 -11.91 6.32
CA LEU A 30 -19.72 -10.92 5.29
C LEU A 30 -18.82 -9.70 5.58
N ALA A 31 -17.59 -9.76 5.09
CA ALA A 31 -16.68 -8.63 5.14
C ALA A 31 -17.24 -7.51 4.27
N CYS A 32 -17.68 -6.43 4.92
CA CYS A 32 -17.84 -5.14 4.26
C CYS A 32 -16.47 -4.78 3.64
N PRO A 33 -16.35 -4.48 2.34
CA PRO A 33 -15.07 -4.12 1.76
C PRO A 33 -14.67 -2.74 2.30
N ALA A 34 -13.80 -2.71 3.32
CA ALA A 34 -13.04 -1.52 3.61
C ALA A 34 -12.15 -1.24 2.38
N ALA A 35 -12.04 0.03 1.98
CA ALA A 35 -11.14 0.44 0.91
C ALA A 35 -9.70 0.19 1.40
N TYR A 36 -9.09 -0.82 0.83
CA TYR A 36 -7.68 -1.16 1.02
C TYR A 36 -6.92 -0.59 -0.18
N GLY A 37 -5.70 -0.12 0.02
CA GLY A 37 -4.72 0.08 -1.03
C GLY A 37 -4.64 -1.11 -1.99
N TRP A 38 -3.61 -1.24 -2.81
CA TRP A 38 -3.52 -2.51 -3.54
C TRP A 38 -4.03 -3.63 -2.64
N HIS A 39 -4.99 -4.43 -3.06
CA HIS A 39 -5.40 -5.58 -2.24
C HIS A 39 -4.16 -6.32 -1.71
N ALA A 40 -4.29 -7.04 -0.63
CA ALA A 40 -3.18 -7.76 0.03
C ALA A 40 -2.22 -8.45 -0.98
N ALA A 41 -2.73 -8.92 -2.11
CA ALA A 41 -1.93 -9.52 -3.19
C ALA A 41 -0.90 -8.54 -3.78
N GLY A 42 -1.28 -7.28 -4.00
CA GLY A 42 -0.36 -6.26 -4.56
C GLY A 42 0.74 -5.87 -3.58
N HIS A 43 0.40 -5.58 -2.31
CA HIS A 43 1.41 -5.29 -1.28
C HIS A 43 2.36 -6.46 -1.04
N LYS A 44 1.84 -7.69 -1.02
CA LYS A 44 2.68 -8.89 -0.93
C LYS A 44 3.63 -9.01 -2.12
N ALA A 45 3.13 -8.78 -3.33
CA ALA A 45 3.94 -8.83 -4.54
C ALA A 45 5.08 -7.80 -4.50
N THR A 46 4.83 -6.56 -4.06
CA THR A 46 5.89 -5.55 -3.91
C THR A 46 6.94 -5.98 -2.89
N ALA A 47 6.53 -6.59 -1.77
CA ALA A 47 7.43 -7.10 -0.75
C ALA A 47 8.28 -8.27 -1.23
N VAL A 48 7.69 -9.20 -1.99
CA VAL A 48 8.41 -10.34 -2.60
C VAL A 48 9.49 -9.86 -3.56
N ILE A 49 9.14 -8.93 -4.45
CA ILE A 49 10.11 -8.33 -5.40
C ILE A 49 11.24 -7.65 -4.63
N ALA A 50 10.91 -6.87 -3.60
CA ALA A 50 11.93 -6.21 -2.77
C ALA A 50 12.85 -7.24 -2.10
N PHE A 51 12.29 -8.30 -1.50
CA PHE A 51 13.06 -9.35 -0.85
C PHE A 51 14.02 -10.03 -1.83
N ASP A 52 13.56 -10.35 -3.04
CA ASP A 52 14.37 -11.04 -4.05
C ASP A 52 15.54 -10.18 -4.57
N LEU A 53 15.42 -8.84 -4.50
CA LEU A 53 16.47 -7.90 -4.89
C LEU A 53 17.53 -7.68 -3.79
N LEU A 54 17.23 -7.99 -2.53
CA LEU A 54 18.16 -7.85 -1.42
C LEU A 54 19.15 -9.02 -1.40
N ASN A 55 20.41 -8.75 -0.97
CA ASN A 55 21.38 -9.81 -0.70
C ASN A 55 21.10 -10.50 0.65
N GLY A 56 21.77 -11.63 0.91
CA GLY A 56 21.52 -12.45 2.11
C GLY A 56 21.78 -11.71 3.43
N GLU A 57 22.78 -10.83 3.49
CA GLU A 57 23.09 -10.02 4.68
C GLU A 57 21.97 -9.00 4.94
N GLN A 58 21.51 -8.30 3.91
CA GLN A 58 20.41 -7.34 3.98
C GLN A 58 19.10 -8.02 4.40
N ARG A 59 18.77 -9.19 3.81
CA ARG A 59 17.60 -9.99 4.20
C ARG A 59 17.64 -10.33 5.68
N SER A 60 18.78 -10.86 6.16
CA SER A 60 18.95 -11.23 7.56
C SER A 60 18.81 -10.04 8.51
N ALA A 61 19.40 -8.89 8.18
CA ALA A 61 19.30 -7.69 8.99
C ALA A 61 17.86 -7.19 9.11
N ILE A 62 17.14 -7.11 7.99
CA ILE A 62 15.75 -6.66 7.93
C ILE A 62 14.83 -7.59 8.74
N ILE A 63 14.98 -8.91 8.61
CA ILE A 63 14.16 -9.87 9.35
C ILE A 63 14.50 -9.85 10.85
N THR A 64 15.75 -9.61 11.21
CA THR A 64 16.16 -9.44 12.62
C THR A 64 15.47 -8.22 13.25
N ILE A 65 15.39 -7.11 12.54
CA ILE A 65 14.66 -5.91 12.99
C ILE A 65 13.16 -6.20 13.06
N LEU A 66 12.57 -6.80 12.03
CA LEU A 66 11.14 -7.11 12.01
C LEU A 66 10.73 -8.02 13.17
N ALA A 67 11.60 -8.94 13.60
CA ALA A 67 11.35 -9.80 14.76
C ALA A 67 11.28 -9.03 16.10
N GLN A 68 11.65 -7.74 16.13
CA GLN A 68 11.49 -6.87 17.31
C GLN A 68 10.16 -6.09 17.28
N HIS A 69 9.32 -6.32 16.28
CA HIS A 69 8.01 -5.68 16.22
C HIS A 69 7.19 -5.99 17.48
N PRO A 70 6.59 -4.99 18.17
CA PRO A 70 5.90 -5.20 19.45
C PRO A 70 4.81 -6.27 19.41
N ARG A 71 4.23 -6.47 18.25
CA ARG A 71 3.17 -7.46 18.00
C ARG A 71 3.64 -8.62 17.12
N PHE A 72 4.97 -8.89 17.11
CA PHE A 72 5.53 -9.93 16.23
C PHE A 72 4.90 -11.30 16.46
N ARG A 73 4.71 -11.67 17.71
CA ARG A 73 4.13 -12.97 18.05
C ARG A 73 2.68 -13.06 17.59
N GLU A 74 1.87 -12.06 17.92
CA GLU A 74 0.42 -12.06 17.73
C GLU A 74 0.03 -11.90 16.26
N ASP A 75 0.72 -11.01 15.54
CA ASP A 75 0.30 -10.63 14.19
C ASP A 75 1.10 -11.34 13.09
N PHE A 76 2.26 -11.95 13.42
CA PHE A 76 3.12 -12.63 12.46
C PHE A 76 3.36 -14.10 12.83
N ALA A 77 4.09 -14.38 13.91
CA ALA A 77 4.61 -15.71 14.17
C ALA A 77 3.52 -16.78 14.31
N VAL A 78 2.40 -16.50 14.99
CA VAL A 78 1.31 -17.47 15.19
C VAL A 78 0.52 -17.77 13.91
N HIS A 79 0.63 -16.92 12.91
CA HIS A 79 -0.05 -17.06 11.61
C HIS A 79 0.83 -17.72 10.55
N MET A 80 2.10 -18.00 10.86
CA MET A 80 3.01 -18.60 9.89
C MET A 80 2.55 -20.02 9.54
N PRO A 81 2.29 -20.30 8.25
CA PRO A 81 1.87 -21.63 7.84
C PRO A 81 2.96 -22.68 8.12
N THR A 82 2.56 -23.89 8.48
CA THR A 82 3.50 -24.98 8.84
C THR A 82 4.53 -25.25 7.73
N HIS A 83 4.13 -25.18 6.46
CA HIS A 83 5.07 -25.41 5.36
C HIS A 83 6.11 -24.30 5.24
N VAL A 84 5.77 -23.05 5.60
CA VAL A 84 6.71 -21.92 5.66
C VAL A 84 7.63 -22.07 6.86
N ALA A 85 7.06 -22.37 8.04
CA ALA A 85 7.83 -22.57 9.28
C ALA A 85 8.87 -23.71 9.16
N ASN A 86 8.60 -24.71 8.33
CA ASN A 86 9.51 -25.81 8.01
C ASN A 86 10.43 -25.51 6.80
N GLY A 87 10.28 -24.36 6.16
CA GLY A 87 11.12 -23.92 5.07
C GLY A 87 12.48 -23.37 5.54
N ASP A 88 13.31 -23.01 4.58
CA ASP A 88 14.57 -22.32 4.85
C ASP A 88 14.36 -20.86 5.32
N SER A 89 15.44 -20.19 5.71
CA SER A 89 15.41 -18.80 6.16
C SER A 89 14.86 -17.83 5.13
N ASP A 90 15.13 -18.07 3.85
CA ASP A 90 14.62 -17.21 2.77
C ASP A 90 13.12 -17.38 2.59
N THR A 91 12.61 -18.61 2.66
CA THR A 91 11.16 -18.89 2.62
C THR A 91 10.42 -18.21 3.77
N GLN A 92 10.96 -18.32 4.99
CA GLN A 92 10.39 -17.69 6.18
C GLN A 92 10.49 -16.17 6.10
N GLY A 93 11.65 -15.64 5.71
CA GLY A 93 11.90 -14.21 5.59
C GLY A 93 11.01 -13.54 4.54
N LYS A 94 10.84 -14.17 3.39
CA LYS A 94 9.95 -13.69 2.32
C LYS A 94 8.52 -13.60 2.81
N TRP A 95 8.01 -14.64 3.45
CA TRP A 95 6.67 -14.66 4.02
C TRP A 95 6.50 -13.57 5.10
N LEU A 96 7.47 -13.38 5.98
CA LEU A 96 7.42 -12.34 7.01
C LEU A 96 7.35 -10.95 6.39
N LEU A 97 8.12 -10.67 5.33
CA LEU A 97 8.07 -9.38 4.65
C LEU A 97 6.74 -9.16 3.94
N GLU A 98 6.13 -10.21 3.37
CA GLU A 98 4.77 -10.15 2.84
C GLU A 98 3.74 -9.75 3.90
N GLN A 99 3.84 -10.34 5.11
CA GLN A 99 2.92 -9.98 6.20
C GLN A 99 3.18 -8.55 6.70
N ALA A 100 4.43 -8.11 6.77
CA ALA A 100 4.79 -6.75 7.15
C ALA A 100 4.18 -5.72 6.18
N ALA A 101 4.19 -6.01 4.88
CA ALA A 101 3.62 -5.12 3.86
C ALA A 101 2.09 -4.95 3.96
N ILE A 102 1.36 -5.91 4.53
CA ILE A 102 -0.09 -5.83 4.72
C ILE A 102 -0.50 -5.50 6.16
N TRP A 103 0.45 -5.43 7.09
CA TRP A 103 0.16 -5.20 8.49
C TRP A 103 -0.58 -3.88 8.77
N PRO A 104 -0.28 -2.73 8.13
CA PRO A 104 -1.03 -1.49 8.30
C PRO A 104 -2.53 -1.62 7.97
N ASP A 105 -2.89 -2.48 7.02
CA ASP A 105 -4.29 -2.79 6.72
C ASP A 105 -4.89 -3.82 7.69
N LEU A 106 -4.10 -4.79 8.12
CA LEU A 106 -4.52 -5.76 9.13
C LEU A 106 -4.96 -5.07 10.42
N VAL A 107 -4.22 -4.05 10.86
CA VAL A 107 -4.53 -3.27 12.08
C VAL A 107 -5.94 -2.72 12.07
N LYS A 108 -6.49 -2.33 10.91
CA LYS A 108 -7.87 -1.81 10.75
C LYS A 108 -8.94 -2.83 11.17
N THR A 109 -8.58 -4.10 11.26
CA THR A 109 -9.49 -5.23 11.60
C THR A 109 -9.32 -5.75 13.02
N LEU A 110 -8.35 -5.23 13.77
CA LEU A 110 -8.03 -5.67 15.13
C LEU A 110 -8.88 -4.92 16.18
N ASP A 111 -8.68 -5.25 17.45
CA ASP A 111 -9.42 -4.63 18.56
C ASP A 111 -9.17 -3.12 18.64
N GLU A 112 -10.15 -2.37 19.14
CA GLU A 112 -10.15 -0.89 19.20
C GLU A 112 -8.89 -0.31 19.86
N GLY A 113 -8.39 -0.95 20.93
CA GLY A 113 -7.15 -0.51 21.59
C GLY A 113 -5.94 -0.57 20.67
N ILE A 114 -5.82 -1.62 19.84
CA ILE A 114 -4.75 -1.79 18.86
C ILE A 114 -4.92 -0.82 17.71
N GLN A 115 -6.17 -0.64 17.23
CA GLN A 115 -6.46 0.35 16.21
C GLN A 115 -6.10 1.77 16.67
N THR A 116 -6.39 2.12 17.91
CA THR A 116 -6.06 3.45 18.47
C THR A 116 -4.55 3.70 18.47
N GLU A 117 -3.75 2.67 18.70
CA GLU A 117 -2.30 2.78 18.76
C GLU A 117 -1.65 2.78 17.37
N TYR A 118 -2.11 1.91 16.46
CA TYR A 118 -1.38 1.64 15.22
C TYR A 118 -2.11 2.02 13.93
N ASN A 119 -3.43 2.25 13.94
CA ASN A 119 -4.16 2.58 12.72
C ASN A 119 -4.03 4.06 12.36
N GLN A 120 -3.43 4.32 11.22
CA GLN A 120 -3.20 5.65 10.69
C GLN A 120 -3.90 5.83 9.33
N SER A 121 -5.23 5.87 9.34
CA SER A 121 -6.05 5.84 8.12
C SER A 121 -5.73 6.93 7.10
N ARG A 122 -5.24 8.10 7.53
CA ARG A 122 -4.87 9.19 6.63
C ARG A 122 -3.53 8.98 5.94
N TRP A 123 -2.65 8.16 6.49
CA TRP A 123 -1.33 7.91 5.91
C TRP A 123 -1.42 7.16 4.58
N HIS A 124 -2.50 6.47 4.29
CA HIS A 124 -2.63 5.65 3.09
C HIS A 124 -2.80 6.45 1.80
N TYR A 125 -3.03 7.76 1.84
CA TYR A 125 -3.32 8.55 0.64
C TYR A 125 -2.90 10.00 0.73
N ILE A 126 -2.77 10.62 -0.46
CA ILE A 126 -2.70 12.06 -0.67
C ILE A 126 -3.63 12.42 -1.84
N ASN A 127 -4.46 13.44 -1.67
CA ASN A 127 -5.47 13.81 -2.68
C ASN A 127 -4.97 14.96 -3.56
N MET A 128 -3.94 14.71 -4.40
CA MET A 128 -3.52 15.70 -5.39
C MET A 128 -4.66 15.94 -6.40
N PRO A 129 -4.97 17.20 -6.78
CA PRO A 129 -6.15 17.46 -7.56
C PRO A 129 -6.00 17.02 -9.02
N VAL A 130 -7.02 16.32 -9.50
CA VAL A 130 -7.33 16.13 -10.90
C VAL A 130 -8.70 16.77 -11.15
N TRP A 131 -8.80 17.57 -12.19
CA TRP A 131 -10.01 18.35 -12.47
C TRP A 131 -10.85 17.69 -13.55
N LEU A 132 -12.18 17.67 -13.37
CA LEU A 132 -13.08 17.13 -14.39
C LEU A 132 -13.12 18.08 -15.60
N THR A 133 -13.13 19.40 -15.36
CA THR A 133 -13.09 20.46 -16.39
C THR A 133 -12.15 21.59 -15.97
N GLU A 134 -11.77 22.46 -16.93
CA GLU A 134 -10.99 23.66 -16.66
C GLU A 134 -11.77 24.68 -15.80
N GLU A 135 -13.09 24.74 -15.96
CA GLU A 135 -13.97 25.58 -15.14
C GLU A 135 -14.04 25.10 -13.69
N ASP A 136 -13.93 23.78 -13.46
CA ASP A 136 -13.83 23.22 -12.10
C ASP A 136 -12.48 23.60 -11.46
N GLU A 137 -11.39 23.53 -12.21
CA GLU A 137 -10.08 24.00 -11.76
C GLU A 137 -10.12 25.47 -11.37
N ALA A 138 -10.61 26.34 -12.26
CA ALA A 138 -10.69 27.77 -12.00
C ALA A 138 -11.55 28.12 -10.78
N ALA A 139 -12.60 27.36 -10.52
CA ALA A 139 -13.54 27.62 -9.43
C ALA A 139 -13.11 27.04 -8.08
N LEU A 140 -12.37 25.93 -8.06
CA LEU A 140 -12.04 25.17 -6.85
C LEU A 140 -10.58 25.35 -6.41
N THR A 141 -9.67 25.76 -7.30
CA THR A 141 -8.28 26.07 -6.93
C THR A 141 -8.25 27.13 -5.82
N GLY A 142 -7.47 26.86 -4.78
CA GLY A 142 -7.36 27.72 -3.59
C GLY A 142 -8.50 27.55 -2.58
N ARG A 143 -9.48 26.68 -2.83
CA ARG A 143 -10.58 26.36 -1.90
C ARG A 143 -10.49 24.96 -1.31
N LEU A 144 -9.49 24.17 -1.73
CA LEU A 144 -9.30 22.82 -1.24
C LEU A 144 -8.76 22.86 0.20
N SER A 145 -9.34 22.07 1.07
CA SER A 145 -8.94 21.94 2.49
C SER A 145 -8.13 20.66 2.77
N HIS A 146 -7.64 19.99 1.71
CA HIS A 146 -6.87 18.75 1.85
C HIS A 146 -5.42 19.06 2.19
N ASN A 147 -4.82 18.21 3.04
CA ASN A 147 -3.38 18.24 3.27
C ASN A 147 -2.65 17.68 2.04
N MET A 148 -2.08 18.57 1.25
CA MET A 148 -1.28 18.27 0.05
C MET A 148 0.21 18.58 0.25
N GLU A 149 0.63 18.89 1.47
CA GLU A 149 2.02 19.13 1.80
C GLU A 149 2.84 17.86 1.60
N THR A 150 4.01 18.00 0.98
CA THR A 150 4.91 16.85 0.76
C THR A 150 6.08 16.84 1.74
N GLN A 151 6.37 17.97 2.38
CA GLN A 151 7.44 18.04 3.37
C GLN A 151 6.98 17.45 4.71
N PHE A 152 7.84 16.65 5.32
CA PHE A 152 7.63 16.12 6.66
C PHE A 152 8.31 17.01 7.69
N SER A 153 7.65 17.18 8.82
CA SER A 153 8.21 17.79 10.03
C SER A 153 7.77 16.96 11.23
N PRO A 154 8.69 16.46 12.05
CA PRO A 154 8.33 15.67 13.24
C PRO A 154 7.41 16.42 14.21
N PRO A 155 6.57 15.68 14.98
CA PRO A 155 6.49 14.22 15.05
C PRO A 155 5.58 13.58 13.98
N LEU A 156 5.63 12.24 13.90
CA LEU A 156 4.60 11.49 13.16
C LEU A 156 3.24 11.64 13.84
N GLU A 157 2.24 12.13 13.10
CA GLU A 157 0.88 12.39 13.60
C GLU A 157 -0.18 11.75 12.71
N PRO A 158 -1.37 11.40 13.25
CA PRO A 158 -2.46 10.82 12.47
C PRO A 158 -2.99 11.71 11.34
N SER A 159 -2.73 13.02 11.38
CA SER A 159 -3.17 14.01 10.39
C SER A 159 -2.33 14.04 9.12
N LEU A 160 -1.18 13.39 9.11
CA LEU A 160 -0.25 13.35 7.96
C LEU A 160 -0.89 12.61 6.78
N ASN A 161 -0.43 12.94 5.58
CA ASN A 161 -0.75 12.22 4.37
C ASN A 161 0.34 11.17 4.03
N LEU A 162 0.13 10.42 2.97
CA LEU A 162 0.99 9.35 2.49
C LEU A 162 2.47 9.76 2.35
N ILE A 163 2.74 10.91 1.76
CA ILE A 163 4.10 11.37 1.48
C ILE A 163 4.82 11.75 2.78
N GLN A 164 4.15 12.51 3.63
CA GLN A 164 4.69 12.92 4.92
C GLN A 164 4.95 11.70 5.82
N ALA A 165 3.99 10.75 5.86
CA ALA A 165 4.12 9.53 6.63
C ALA A 165 5.25 8.64 6.12
N LEU A 166 5.40 8.48 4.80
CA LEU A 166 6.51 7.72 4.22
C LEU A 166 7.86 8.31 4.62
N ARG A 167 8.04 9.63 4.49
CA ARG A 167 9.27 10.34 4.91
C ARG A 167 9.55 10.18 6.38
N GLY A 168 8.55 10.37 7.24
CA GLY A 168 8.73 10.21 8.68
C GLY A 168 9.12 8.79 9.10
N ASN A 169 8.57 7.77 8.45
CA ASN A 169 8.98 6.39 8.71
C ASN A 169 10.38 6.08 8.17
N LEU A 170 10.79 6.69 7.05
CA LEU A 170 12.17 6.59 6.55
C LEU A 170 13.16 7.26 7.50
N GLU A 171 12.85 8.41 8.09
CA GLU A 171 13.69 9.03 9.12
C GLU A 171 13.89 8.09 10.31
N ILE A 172 12.82 7.42 10.82
CA ILE A 172 12.93 6.44 11.90
C ILE A 172 13.81 5.25 11.47
N TRP A 173 13.59 4.74 10.27
CA TRP A 173 14.33 3.59 9.75
C TRP A 173 15.83 3.84 9.67
N HIS A 174 16.23 5.01 9.19
CA HIS A 174 17.65 5.37 9.02
C HIS A 174 18.31 5.99 10.26
N ASP A 175 17.53 6.44 11.27
CA ASP A 175 18.12 6.98 12.49
C ASP A 175 18.72 5.87 13.35
N LYS A 176 20.03 5.95 13.60
CA LYS A 176 20.76 5.01 14.46
C LYS A 176 20.31 5.05 15.92
N ARG A 177 19.59 6.08 16.34
CA ARG A 177 19.07 6.22 17.71
C ARG A 177 17.71 5.59 17.89
N SER A 178 16.99 5.30 16.82
CA SER A 178 15.70 4.62 16.87
C SER A 178 15.87 3.20 17.39
N THR A 179 14.91 2.75 18.20
CA THR A 179 14.90 1.37 18.69
C THR A 179 14.57 0.40 17.56
N ASP A 180 14.98 -0.86 17.67
CA ASP A 180 14.62 -1.88 16.69
C ASP A 180 13.10 -2.11 16.63
N ALA A 181 12.37 -1.89 17.73
CA ALA A 181 10.92 -1.94 17.76
C ALA A 181 10.29 -0.82 16.92
N ASP A 182 10.77 0.42 17.06
CA ASP A 182 10.29 1.54 16.24
C ASP A 182 10.62 1.33 14.76
N LYS A 183 11.81 0.82 14.47
CA LYS A 183 12.22 0.48 13.09
C LYS A 183 11.37 -0.65 12.51
N ALA A 184 10.96 -1.63 13.30
CA ALA A 184 10.10 -2.71 12.83
C ALA A 184 8.71 -2.20 12.44
N ILE A 185 8.12 -1.28 13.23
CA ILE A 185 6.86 -0.60 12.90
C ILE A 185 7.06 0.26 11.64
N ALA A 186 8.13 1.06 11.60
CA ALA A 186 8.44 1.91 10.45
C ALA A 186 8.63 1.09 9.16
N LEU A 187 9.27 -0.07 9.24
CA LEU A 187 9.42 -0.98 8.11
C LEU A 187 8.06 -1.43 7.54
N CYS A 188 7.11 -1.82 8.40
CA CYS A 188 5.76 -2.18 7.95
C CYS A 188 5.12 -1.02 7.17
N TRP A 189 5.22 0.20 7.70
CA TRP A 189 4.69 1.39 7.04
C TRP A 189 5.44 1.74 5.75
N ILE A 190 6.76 1.65 5.67
CA ILE A 190 7.53 1.90 4.44
C ILE A 190 7.12 0.95 3.34
N LEU A 191 7.02 -0.35 3.63
CA LEU A 191 6.59 -1.37 2.69
C LEU A 191 5.20 -1.06 2.12
N HIS A 192 4.26 -0.76 3.01
CA HIS A 192 2.87 -0.49 2.67
C HIS A 192 2.71 0.82 1.89
N LEU A 193 3.20 1.93 2.45
CA LEU A 193 3.04 3.26 1.85
C LEU A 193 3.76 3.41 0.51
N THR A 194 4.89 2.71 0.31
CA THR A 194 5.51 2.66 -1.01
C THR A 194 4.63 1.93 -2.01
N GLY A 195 3.94 0.86 -1.59
CA GLY A 195 2.91 0.21 -2.40
C GLY A 195 1.76 1.14 -2.74
N ASP A 196 1.19 1.83 -1.75
CA ASP A 196 0.10 2.81 -1.90
C ASP A 196 0.49 3.95 -2.84
N LEU A 197 1.71 4.50 -2.69
CA LEU A 197 2.23 5.54 -3.58
C LEU A 197 2.23 5.10 -5.05
N HIS A 198 2.35 3.81 -5.33
CA HIS A 198 2.36 3.27 -6.68
C HIS A 198 0.97 2.86 -7.19
N GLN A 199 -0.10 3.03 -6.41
CA GLN A 199 -1.49 2.93 -6.86
C GLN A 199 -2.00 4.36 -7.16
N PRO A 200 -2.26 4.72 -8.43
CA PRO A 200 -2.56 6.12 -8.79
C PRO A 200 -3.69 6.75 -7.99
N LEU A 201 -4.74 6.00 -7.63
CA LEU A 201 -5.88 6.51 -6.86
C LEU A 201 -5.58 6.79 -5.38
N HIS A 202 -4.44 6.32 -4.85
CA HIS A 202 -3.94 6.74 -3.53
C HIS A 202 -3.24 8.11 -3.57
N THR A 203 -2.91 8.59 -4.77
CA THR A 203 -2.17 9.84 -4.92
C THR A 203 -3.03 11.02 -5.38
N VAL A 204 -4.23 10.77 -5.90
CA VAL A 204 -5.09 11.81 -6.48
C VAL A 204 -6.55 11.68 -6.04
N ALA A 205 -7.29 12.78 -6.22
CA ALA A 205 -8.75 12.77 -6.24
C ALA A 205 -9.26 13.62 -7.42
N LEU A 206 -10.37 13.20 -8.03
CA LEU A 206 -11.08 13.96 -9.07
C LEU A 206 -11.98 14.99 -8.43
N PHE A 207 -11.82 16.25 -8.82
CA PHE A 207 -12.63 17.36 -8.33
C PHE A 207 -13.57 17.87 -9.41
N SER A 208 -14.81 18.16 -9.00
CA SER A 208 -15.85 18.73 -9.84
C SER A 208 -16.85 19.46 -8.98
N ARG A 209 -17.28 20.66 -9.36
CA ARG A 209 -18.33 21.41 -8.65
C ARG A 209 -19.66 20.66 -8.62
N ALA A 210 -19.93 19.90 -9.69
CA ALA A 210 -21.20 19.22 -9.86
C ALA A 210 -21.32 17.97 -8.97
N TYR A 211 -20.25 17.17 -8.86
CA TYR A 211 -20.30 15.86 -8.22
C TYR A 211 -19.36 15.71 -7.04
N PHE A 212 -18.16 16.26 -7.14
CA PHE A 212 -17.06 16.01 -6.21
C PHE A 212 -16.39 17.31 -5.74
N PRO A 213 -17.14 18.25 -5.12
CA PRO A 213 -16.57 19.53 -4.70
C PRO A 213 -15.48 19.37 -3.62
N SER A 214 -15.50 18.26 -2.89
CA SER A 214 -14.46 17.87 -1.92
C SER A 214 -13.63 16.68 -2.40
N GLY A 215 -13.59 16.43 -3.72
CA GLY A 215 -12.91 15.27 -4.31
C GLY A 215 -13.73 13.98 -4.28
N ASP A 216 -13.44 13.08 -5.21
CA ASP A 216 -14.08 11.76 -5.34
C ASP A 216 -13.52 10.70 -4.39
N ARG A 217 -12.67 11.11 -3.45
CA ARG A 217 -12.00 10.23 -2.48
C ARG A 217 -11.15 9.15 -3.16
N GLY A 218 -10.36 9.55 -4.18
CA GLY A 218 -9.53 8.63 -4.93
C GLY A 218 -10.36 7.56 -5.65
N GLY A 219 -11.45 7.92 -6.31
CA GLY A 219 -12.31 7.00 -7.04
C GLY A 219 -13.33 6.23 -6.19
N ASN A 220 -13.35 6.39 -4.87
CA ASN A 220 -14.32 5.71 -4.00
C ASN A 220 -15.76 6.21 -4.21
N SER A 221 -15.95 7.43 -4.71
CA SER A 221 -17.25 8.02 -5.01
C SER A 221 -17.70 7.84 -6.46
N ILE A 222 -16.92 7.15 -7.30
CA ILE A 222 -17.29 6.84 -8.68
C ILE A 222 -17.73 5.38 -8.76
N GLU A 223 -19.01 5.16 -9.06
CA GLU A 223 -19.54 3.82 -9.32
C GLU A 223 -19.21 3.39 -10.76
N VAL A 224 -18.81 2.15 -10.91
CA VAL A 224 -18.54 1.52 -12.21
C VAL A 224 -19.38 0.24 -12.36
N ALA A 225 -19.86 -0.02 -13.57
CA ALA A 225 -20.53 -1.26 -13.90
C ALA A 225 -19.52 -2.43 -13.82
N TRP A 226 -19.84 -3.48 -13.06
CA TRP A 226 -18.95 -4.61 -12.84
C TRP A 226 -19.70 -5.94 -12.80
N GLY A 227 -19.59 -6.73 -13.86
CA GLY A 227 -20.37 -7.94 -14.01
C GLY A 227 -21.87 -7.63 -13.97
N ASN A 228 -22.62 -8.32 -13.10
CA ASN A 228 -24.04 -8.09 -12.88
C ASN A 228 -24.36 -7.06 -11.77
N GLY A 229 -23.36 -6.30 -11.31
CA GLY A 229 -23.52 -5.35 -10.22
C GLY A 229 -22.67 -4.11 -10.41
N THR A 230 -22.35 -3.44 -9.30
CA THR A 230 -21.52 -2.24 -9.28
C THR A 230 -20.34 -2.42 -8.32
N ARG A 231 -19.28 -1.67 -8.57
CA ARG A 231 -18.15 -1.45 -7.65
C ARG A 231 -17.75 0.02 -7.72
N ASN A 232 -17.05 0.52 -6.71
CA ASN A 232 -16.39 1.80 -6.89
C ASN A 232 -15.07 1.64 -7.69
N LEU A 233 -14.66 2.72 -8.35
CA LEU A 233 -13.47 2.74 -9.20
C LEU A 233 -12.20 2.37 -8.42
N HIS A 234 -12.09 2.84 -7.17
CA HIS A 234 -10.96 2.53 -6.29
C HIS A 234 -10.79 1.03 -6.07
N THR A 235 -11.87 0.34 -5.67
CA THR A 235 -11.87 -1.12 -5.48
C THR A 235 -11.50 -1.90 -6.75
N VAL A 236 -11.89 -1.40 -7.93
CA VAL A 236 -11.48 -2.01 -9.20
C VAL A 236 -9.96 -1.91 -9.36
N TRP A 237 -9.39 -0.72 -9.15
CA TRP A 237 -7.94 -0.51 -9.27
C TRP A 237 -7.15 -1.31 -8.24
N ASP A 238 -7.56 -1.36 -6.98
CA ASP A 238 -6.91 -2.14 -5.93
C ASP A 238 -6.88 -3.64 -6.26
N GLY A 239 -7.88 -4.13 -6.97
CA GLY A 239 -7.99 -5.52 -7.38
C GLY A 239 -7.18 -5.90 -8.64
N LEU A 240 -6.62 -4.94 -9.39
CA LEU A 240 -5.90 -5.23 -10.64
C LEU A 240 -4.68 -6.14 -10.47
N PRO A 241 -3.91 -6.10 -9.35
CA PRO A 241 -2.80 -7.01 -9.11
C PRO A 241 -3.23 -8.43 -8.68
N THR A 242 -4.51 -8.73 -8.52
CA THR A 242 -4.95 -10.08 -8.12
C THR A 242 -4.45 -11.13 -9.13
N GLY A 243 -3.88 -12.22 -8.64
CA GLY A 243 -3.25 -13.24 -9.46
C GLY A 243 -1.77 -12.94 -9.81
N MET A 244 -1.19 -11.90 -9.19
CA MET A 244 0.21 -11.55 -9.35
C MET A 244 1.09 -12.08 -8.20
N GLU A 245 0.63 -13.04 -7.42
CA GLU A 245 1.33 -13.57 -6.24
C GLU A 245 2.70 -14.19 -6.56
N VAL A 246 2.98 -14.44 -7.84
CA VAL A 246 4.28 -14.95 -8.31
C VAL A 246 4.81 -14.01 -9.39
N ILE A 247 5.34 -12.87 -8.97
CA ILE A 247 6.05 -11.95 -9.87
C ILE A 247 7.52 -11.97 -9.50
N ALA A 248 8.35 -12.37 -10.45
CA ALA A 248 9.80 -12.13 -10.38
C ALA A 248 10.11 -10.65 -10.68
N PRO A 249 11.22 -10.11 -10.15
CA PRO A 249 11.69 -8.79 -10.54
C PRO A 249 11.78 -8.65 -12.06
N ASP A 250 11.13 -7.62 -12.60
CA ASP A 250 11.11 -7.36 -14.04
C ASP A 250 12.20 -6.35 -14.41
N ASN A 251 13.21 -6.80 -15.13
CA ASN A 251 14.31 -5.95 -15.59
C ASN A 251 13.85 -4.85 -16.59
N SER A 252 12.65 -4.94 -17.16
CA SER A 252 12.12 -3.90 -18.03
C SER A 252 11.93 -2.55 -17.35
N VAL A 253 11.81 -2.54 -16.01
CA VAL A 253 11.68 -1.30 -15.20
C VAL A 253 13.04 -0.69 -14.83
N GLN A 254 14.17 -1.36 -15.06
CA GLN A 254 15.51 -0.92 -14.67
C GLN A 254 15.86 0.48 -15.19
N LYS A 255 15.48 0.77 -16.43
CA LYS A 255 15.73 2.11 -17.01
C LYS A 255 14.99 3.21 -16.25
N LEU A 256 13.75 2.94 -15.82
CA LEU A 256 12.95 3.89 -15.06
C LEU A 256 13.52 4.12 -13.66
N ILE A 257 14.06 3.07 -13.05
CA ILE A 257 14.72 3.14 -11.75
C ILE A 257 16.06 3.88 -11.84
N ALA A 258 16.80 3.67 -12.93
CA ALA A 258 18.06 4.37 -13.17
C ALA A 258 17.87 5.89 -13.36
N ASP A 259 16.69 6.32 -13.80
CA ASP A 259 16.33 7.73 -13.96
C ASP A 259 15.77 8.35 -12.65
N ASP A 260 15.56 7.55 -11.60
CA ASP A 260 15.12 8.07 -10.29
C ASP A 260 16.23 8.93 -9.64
N PRO A 261 15.89 10.03 -8.99
CA PRO A 261 16.85 10.82 -8.20
C PRO A 261 17.59 9.96 -7.18
N VAL A 262 18.85 10.29 -6.89
CA VAL A 262 19.64 9.58 -5.86
C VAL A 262 19.13 9.91 -4.46
N ASP A 263 18.77 11.16 -4.22
CA ASP A 263 18.16 11.63 -2.99
C ASP A 263 16.73 11.08 -2.86
N ASP A 264 16.42 10.45 -1.72
CA ASP A 264 15.13 9.77 -1.53
C ASP A 264 13.95 10.74 -1.48
N ASP A 265 14.11 11.92 -0.91
CA ASP A 265 13.07 12.94 -0.87
C ASP A 265 12.74 13.45 -2.27
N ALA A 266 13.78 13.75 -3.07
CA ALA A 266 13.60 14.13 -4.46
C ALA A 266 12.98 13.01 -5.31
N ALA A 267 13.32 11.75 -5.00
CA ALA A 267 12.75 10.59 -5.67
C ALA A 267 11.26 10.43 -5.34
N ILE A 268 10.87 10.53 -4.07
CA ILE A 268 9.47 10.45 -3.63
C ILE A 268 8.63 11.54 -4.30
N ASP A 269 9.12 12.78 -4.38
CA ASP A 269 8.44 13.86 -5.09
C ASP A 269 8.30 13.58 -6.61
N ALA A 270 9.33 13.02 -7.21
CA ALA A 270 9.29 12.64 -8.63
C ALA A 270 8.26 11.51 -8.87
N TRP A 271 8.21 10.53 -7.98
CA TRP A 271 7.22 9.45 -8.06
C TRP A 271 5.79 9.97 -7.90
N LEU A 272 5.54 10.84 -6.91
CA LEU A 272 4.23 11.47 -6.74
C LEU A 272 3.78 12.20 -8.00
N ARG A 273 4.63 13.09 -8.55
CA ARG A 273 4.32 13.82 -9.81
C ARG A 273 3.97 12.85 -10.93
N LYS A 274 4.77 11.78 -11.09
CA LYS A 274 4.51 10.76 -12.12
C LYS A 274 3.16 10.08 -11.94
N HIS A 275 2.74 9.79 -10.69
CA HIS A 275 1.47 9.15 -10.43
C HIS A 275 0.27 10.07 -10.68
N VAL A 276 0.40 11.37 -10.44
CA VAL A 276 -0.60 12.35 -10.86
C VAL A 276 -0.81 12.32 -12.39
N ASP A 277 0.28 12.26 -13.17
CA ASP A 277 0.19 12.16 -14.63
C ASP A 277 -0.41 10.82 -15.08
N LEU A 278 -0.02 9.72 -14.44
CA LEU A 278 -0.58 8.39 -14.73
C LEU A 278 -2.07 8.34 -14.41
N ALA A 279 -2.52 8.96 -13.32
CA ALA A 279 -3.93 9.02 -12.98
C ALA A 279 -4.74 9.80 -14.04
N ARG A 280 -4.19 10.91 -14.55
CA ARG A 280 -4.81 11.69 -15.64
C ARG A 280 -4.93 10.90 -16.93
N GLN A 281 -3.92 10.10 -17.24
CA GLN A 281 -3.82 9.38 -18.51
C GLN A 281 -4.58 8.03 -18.50
N PHE A 282 -4.50 7.28 -17.40
CA PHE A 282 -4.92 5.88 -17.35
C PHE A 282 -6.12 5.63 -16.41
N VAL A 283 -6.35 6.50 -15.42
CA VAL A 283 -7.48 6.34 -14.49
C VAL A 283 -8.65 7.19 -14.98
N TYR A 284 -8.50 8.51 -14.94
CA TYR A 284 -9.52 9.45 -15.37
C TYR A 284 -9.36 9.78 -16.87
N THR A 285 -9.52 8.75 -17.71
CA THR A 285 -9.39 8.86 -19.16
C THR A 285 -10.41 9.84 -19.76
N ASP A 286 -10.18 10.29 -20.99
CA ASP A 286 -11.10 11.19 -21.68
C ASP A 286 -12.50 10.58 -21.86
N ASP A 287 -12.57 9.25 -22.09
CA ASP A 287 -13.84 8.52 -22.15
C ASP A 287 -14.59 8.59 -20.82
N MET A 288 -13.91 8.26 -19.69
CA MET A 288 -14.52 8.38 -18.36
C MET A 288 -14.97 9.80 -18.05
N ARG A 289 -14.15 10.81 -18.34
CA ARG A 289 -14.52 12.21 -18.13
C ARG A 289 -15.72 12.61 -18.98
N THR A 290 -15.83 12.09 -20.20
CA THR A 290 -16.97 12.32 -21.08
C THR A 290 -18.23 11.74 -20.49
N GLN A 291 -18.22 10.47 -20.03
CA GLN A 291 -19.36 9.85 -19.36
C GLN A 291 -19.82 10.63 -18.12
N LEU A 292 -18.87 11.16 -17.31
CA LEU A 292 -19.20 12.01 -16.16
C LEU A 292 -19.80 13.36 -16.59
N ARG A 293 -19.32 13.99 -17.68
CA ARG A 293 -19.81 15.28 -18.16
C ARG A 293 -21.18 15.23 -18.80
N GLU A 294 -21.50 14.15 -19.53
CA GLU A 294 -22.78 14.02 -20.27
C GLU A 294 -24.03 14.10 -19.38
N LYS A 295 -23.88 13.81 -18.08
CA LYS A 295 -24.97 13.83 -17.11
C LYS A 295 -24.84 14.95 -16.07
N MET A 296 -23.99 15.95 -16.33
CA MET A 296 -23.87 17.11 -15.44
C MET A 296 -25.21 17.82 -15.30
N GLY A 297 -25.66 17.97 -14.05
CA GLY A 297 -26.97 18.55 -13.72
C GLY A 297 -28.04 17.55 -13.26
N ALA A 298 -27.77 16.24 -13.30
CA ALA A 298 -28.69 15.21 -12.84
C ALA A 298 -28.67 14.98 -11.31
N GLY A 299 -27.84 15.71 -10.57
CA GLY A 299 -27.73 15.65 -9.08
C GLY A 299 -26.69 14.66 -8.59
N GLU A 300 -26.68 13.42 -9.07
CA GLU A 300 -25.71 12.38 -8.69
C GLU A 300 -24.75 12.08 -9.84
N ALA A 301 -23.52 11.69 -9.49
CA ALA A 301 -22.55 11.24 -10.48
C ALA A 301 -23.07 9.99 -11.20
N PRO A 302 -22.96 9.91 -12.54
CA PRO A 302 -23.41 8.74 -13.27
C PRO A 302 -22.51 7.54 -12.99
N MET A 303 -23.11 6.35 -13.05
CA MET A 303 -22.33 5.11 -13.12
C MET A 303 -21.53 5.07 -14.43
N VAL A 304 -20.24 4.78 -14.31
CA VAL A 304 -19.29 4.71 -15.44
C VAL A 304 -19.19 3.27 -15.96
N THR A 305 -19.07 3.12 -17.27
CA THR A 305 -18.76 1.85 -17.91
C THR A 305 -17.30 1.82 -18.33
N LEU A 306 -16.54 0.82 -17.85
CA LEU A 306 -15.15 0.63 -18.22
C LEU A 306 -15.07 -0.33 -19.43
N SER A 307 -14.39 0.11 -20.49
CA SER A 307 -14.17 -0.75 -21.67
C SER A 307 -13.13 -1.85 -21.37
N ASN A 308 -13.08 -2.88 -22.21
CA ASN A 308 -12.03 -3.90 -22.10
C ASN A 308 -10.63 -3.29 -22.32
N GLU A 309 -10.50 -2.36 -23.24
CA GLU A 309 -9.25 -1.65 -23.53
C GLU A 309 -8.77 -0.85 -22.31
N TYR A 310 -9.70 -0.20 -21.60
CA TYR A 310 -9.41 0.46 -20.33
C TYR A 310 -8.86 -0.55 -19.30
N LEU A 311 -9.55 -1.67 -19.11
CA LEU A 311 -9.17 -2.68 -18.12
C LEU A 311 -7.82 -3.34 -18.45
N ASP A 312 -7.55 -3.61 -19.73
CA ASP A 312 -6.26 -4.20 -20.15
C ASP A 312 -5.11 -3.22 -19.97
N SER A 313 -5.33 -1.96 -20.29
CA SER A 313 -4.38 -0.86 -20.08
C SER A 313 -4.10 -0.66 -18.58
N ALA A 314 -5.14 -0.64 -17.75
CA ALA A 314 -5.04 -0.51 -16.31
C ALA A 314 -4.29 -1.70 -15.66
N ARG A 315 -4.57 -2.94 -16.09
CA ARG A 315 -3.83 -4.14 -15.63
C ARG A 315 -2.35 -4.09 -15.99
N SER A 316 -2.05 -3.67 -17.24
CA SER A 316 -0.66 -3.51 -17.70
C SER A 316 0.09 -2.48 -16.85
N LEU A 317 -0.55 -1.33 -16.59
CA LEU A 317 0.01 -0.30 -15.72
C LEU A 317 0.21 -0.81 -14.30
N ALA A 318 -0.80 -1.47 -13.71
CA ALA A 318 -0.73 -2.00 -12.34
C ALA A 318 0.46 -2.96 -12.16
N ARG A 319 0.69 -3.89 -13.12
CA ARG A 319 1.86 -4.78 -13.13
C ARG A 319 3.17 -4.00 -13.07
N LYS A 320 3.29 -2.98 -13.91
CA LYS A 320 4.48 -2.14 -13.95
C LYS A 320 4.68 -1.39 -12.65
N GLN A 321 3.61 -0.84 -12.06
CA GLN A 321 3.68 -0.10 -10.81
C GLN A 321 4.04 -1.00 -9.63
N VAL A 322 3.48 -2.21 -9.52
CA VAL A 322 3.86 -3.19 -8.50
C VAL A 322 5.36 -3.53 -8.60
N ASN A 323 5.87 -3.72 -9.83
CA ASN A 323 7.29 -4.02 -10.03
C ASN A 323 8.19 -2.84 -9.64
N LEU A 324 7.84 -1.62 -10.06
CA LEU A 324 8.55 -0.40 -9.65
C LEU A 324 8.54 -0.21 -8.14
N ALA A 325 7.41 -0.42 -7.49
CA ALA A 325 7.29 -0.33 -6.03
C ALA A 325 8.26 -1.30 -5.34
N GLY A 326 8.31 -2.55 -5.76
CA GLY A 326 9.23 -3.55 -5.19
C GLY A 326 10.70 -3.15 -5.31
N HIS A 327 11.13 -2.67 -6.47
CA HIS A 327 12.50 -2.18 -6.66
C HIS A 327 12.80 -0.95 -5.78
N ARG A 328 11.85 -0.02 -5.67
CA ARG A 328 12.00 1.19 -4.86
C ARG A 328 12.00 0.89 -3.37
N ILE A 329 11.17 -0.06 -2.93
CA ILE A 329 11.21 -0.58 -1.56
C ILE A 329 12.61 -1.14 -1.25
N ALA A 330 13.16 -2.03 -2.09
CA ALA A 330 14.48 -2.60 -1.86
C ALA A 330 15.55 -1.52 -1.69
N ARG A 331 15.48 -0.44 -2.49
CA ARG A 331 16.37 0.72 -2.37
C ARG A 331 16.18 1.45 -1.03
N LEU A 332 14.93 1.77 -0.66
CA LEU A 332 14.61 2.58 0.52
C LEU A 332 14.96 1.87 1.84
N ILE A 333 14.84 0.54 1.90
CA ILE A 333 15.11 -0.23 3.12
C ILE A 333 16.54 -0.78 3.20
N THR A 334 17.36 -0.56 2.17
CA THR A 334 18.79 -0.91 2.24
C THR A 334 19.49 -0.01 3.24
N PRO A 335 20.18 -0.59 4.25
CA PRO A 335 20.87 0.17 5.31
C PRO A 335 22.01 1.04 4.80
#